data_34321a41292072195a1fad19a34858ee
#
_entry.id   34321a41292072195a1fad19a34858ee
#
_cell.length_a   1.000
_cell.length_b   1.000
_cell.length_c   1.000
_cell.angle_alpha   90.00
_cell.angle_beta   90.00
_cell.angle_gamma   90.00
#
_symmetry.space_group_name_H-M   'P 1'
#
loop_
_entity.id
_entity.type
_entity.pdbx_description
1 polymer ?
#
loop_
_entity_poly.entity_id
_entity_poly.type
_entity_poly.pdbx_seq_one_letter_code
_entity_poly.pdbx_strand_id
1 'polypeptide(L)'
;EASPVILFGTAPASPTIKKVRGGDRRIKVYWKKAAGAVAYRIYLSTKSGSGYKLYTNVSAEDYLRRNVSVPLQKKKYYVKVEAVRTVSGTELASMSTARSAKTAAAKATSTKAKYYKNKKAFKKSTAYKTYKAFRKKVSYAKSIVMPGQITTNVAGFNVARMIPQGITVAGDYMLVSAYDGSKTTESVIFVINRKTKKLCTTVVMPYASHLGGIAYDGTNIWVTYGKNLHSMPFEPIRQAAVNKQKFLEIYRINTVCPMPETVSYVSYYKGMIWAGAYNEKVKKYMYGYQISNKTTRPTLKLKHRMLMPNRTQGVTFTKTGKMIVSRSCQSAKNKSGFMSCVDTYKPTWNFGKYSLKKNARKKTVKVPSMNEGIAICGSYTYLIYESCAFYDCVAPMDRITAFKTKKIS
;
A
#
# COMPACT_ATOMS: atom_id res chain seq x y z
N GLU A 1 -28.12 9.81 55.30
CA GLU A 1 -28.01 10.40 53.95
C GLU A 1 -26.58 10.19 53.46
N ALA A 2 -26.39 9.50 52.33
CA ALA A 2 -25.08 9.32 51.73
C ALA A 2 -24.68 10.64 51.05
N SER A 3 -23.51 11.18 51.38
CA SER A 3 -22.94 12.35 50.67
C SER A 3 -22.79 12.08 49.21
N PRO A 4 -23.15 13.02 48.32
CA PRO A 4 -23.00 12.83 46.87
C PRO A 4 -21.52 12.66 46.54
N VAL A 5 -21.19 11.59 45.79
CA VAL A 5 -19.86 11.37 45.27
C VAL A 5 -19.62 12.39 44.15
N ILE A 6 -18.81 13.41 44.43
CA ILE A 6 -18.40 14.39 43.43
C ILE A 6 -17.24 13.78 42.63
N LEU A 7 -17.50 13.39 41.38
CA LEU A 7 -16.49 12.92 40.44
C LEU A 7 -15.78 14.12 39.82
N PHE A 8 -14.55 14.39 40.24
CA PHE A 8 -13.68 15.38 39.59
C PHE A 8 -13.09 14.83 38.30
N GLY A 9 -13.38 15.49 37.20
CA GLY A 9 -12.76 15.19 35.90
C GLY A 9 -11.87 16.36 35.45
N THR A 10 -10.66 16.05 34.97
CA THR A 10 -9.81 17.06 34.31
C THR A 10 -10.02 17.06 32.80
N ALA A 11 -9.92 18.23 32.18
CA ALA A 11 -9.92 18.32 30.72
C ALA A 11 -8.75 17.52 30.13
N PRO A 12 -8.88 16.98 28.91
CA PRO A 12 -7.76 16.34 28.23
C PRO A 12 -6.64 17.35 27.94
N ALA A 13 -5.42 16.89 27.80
CA ALA A 13 -4.31 17.75 27.39
C ALA A 13 -4.58 18.42 26.05
N SER A 14 -4.09 19.66 25.87
CA SER A 14 -4.22 20.38 24.59
C SER A 14 -3.51 19.64 23.47
N PRO A 15 -4.15 19.39 22.31
CA PRO A 15 -3.52 18.72 21.19
C PRO A 15 -2.38 19.54 20.58
N THR A 16 -1.31 18.87 20.16
CA THR A 16 -0.21 19.50 19.43
C THR A 16 -0.34 19.21 17.93
N ILE A 17 -0.62 20.22 17.11
CA ILE A 17 -0.61 20.08 15.65
C ILE A 17 0.85 19.94 15.18
N LYS A 18 1.19 18.78 14.62
CA LYS A 18 2.53 18.50 14.08
C LYS A 18 2.77 19.21 12.76
N LYS A 19 1.78 19.18 11.85
CA LYS A 19 1.93 19.63 10.48
C LYS A 19 0.58 20.00 9.88
N VAL A 20 0.58 21.05 9.05
CA VAL A 20 -0.53 21.39 8.15
C VAL A 20 0.04 21.52 6.75
N ARG A 21 -0.60 20.89 5.75
CA ARG A 21 -0.27 21.02 4.32
C ARG A 21 -1.44 21.54 3.54
N GLY A 22 -1.17 22.47 2.63
CA GLY A 22 -2.13 22.90 1.61
C GLY A 22 -1.97 22.10 0.33
N GLY A 23 -3.09 21.74 -0.27
CA GLY A 23 -3.19 21.11 -1.59
C GLY A 23 -4.25 21.79 -2.44
N ASP A 24 -4.68 21.17 -3.53
CA ASP A 24 -5.73 21.70 -4.40
C ASP A 24 -7.09 21.59 -3.70
N ARG A 25 -7.57 22.73 -3.18
CA ARG A 25 -8.79 22.82 -2.36
C ARG A 25 -8.80 21.81 -1.22
N ARG A 26 -7.63 21.60 -0.61
CA ARG A 26 -7.41 20.66 0.47
C ARG A 26 -6.47 21.21 1.51
N ILE A 27 -6.78 20.91 2.77
CA ILE A 27 -5.89 21.09 3.90
C ILE A 27 -5.72 19.73 4.56
N LYS A 28 -4.49 19.28 4.74
CA LYS A 28 -4.20 18.08 5.51
C LYS A 28 -3.55 18.47 6.83
N VAL A 29 -4.19 18.07 7.93
CA VAL A 29 -3.73 18.31 9.31
C VAL A 29 -3.27 17.01 9.96
N TYR A 30 -2.19 17.09 10.73
CA TYR A 30 -1.61 16.00 11.53
C TYR A 30 -1.38 16.52 12.94
N TRP A 31 -1.75 15.73 13.97
CA TRP A 31 -1.54 16.10 15.37
C TRP A 31 -1.04 14.92 16.20
N LYS A 32 -0.57 15.19 17.42
CA LYS A 32 -0.18 14.18 18.40
C LYS A 32 -1.39 13.77 19.23
N LYS A 33 -1.39 12.53 19.73
CA LYS A 33 -2.34 12.08 20.72
C LYS A 33 -2.22 12.97 21.97
N ALA A 34 -3.35 13.47 22.46
CA ALA A 34 -3.45 14.21 23.70
C ALA A 34 -3.83 13.25 24.83
N ALA A 35 -3.18 13.38 25.98
CA ALA A 35 -3.50 12.56 27.15
C ALA A 35 -4.94 12.81 27.58
N GLY A 36 -5.66 11.74 27.90
CA GLY A 36 -7.07 11.80 28.31
C GLY A 36 -8.10 12.01 27.19
N ALA A 37 -7.68 12.24 25.94
CA ALA A 37 -8.62 12.43 24.84
C ALA A 37 -9.26 11.10 24.39
N VAL A 38 -10.58 11.10 24.19
CA VAL A 38 -11.37 10.00 23.59
C VAL A 38 -11.84 10.34 22.18
N ALA A 39 -11.88 11.64 21.85
CA ALA A 39 -12.22 12.15 20.53
C ALA A 39 -11.50 13.47 20.25
N TYR A 40 -11.56 13.90 18.99
CA TYR A 40 -11.05 15.19 18.53
C TYR A 40 -12.07 15.85 17.63
N ARG A 41 -12.02 17.21 17.60
CA ARG A 41 -12.77 18.04 16.67
C ARG A 41 -11.80 18.91 15.87
N ILE A 42 -12.02 19.02 14.56
CA ILE A 42 -11.20 19.87 13.70
C ILE A 42 -12.00 21.10 13.32
N TYR A 43 -11.41 22.26 13.56
CA TYR A 43 -11.98 23.54 13.23
C TYR A 43 -11.15 24.25 12.17
N LEU A 44 -11.83 24.97 11.27
CA LEU A 44 -11.22 25.72 10.19
C LEU A 44 -11.68 27.18 10.21
N SER A 45 -10.76 28.07 9.86
CA SER A 45 -11.04 29.48 9.62
C SER A 45 -10.17 30.03 8.47
N THR A 46 -10.60 31.12 7.87
CA THR A 46 -9.77 31.96 6.98
C THR A 46 -9.13 33.14 7.72
N LYS A 47 -9.47 33.35 9.00
CA LYS A 47 -8.90 34.36 9.91
C LYS A 47 -8.09 33.69 11.01
N SER A 48 -6.96 34.27 11.44
CA SER A 48 -6.07 33.63 12.41
C SER A 48 -6.67 33.56 13.83
N GLY A 49 -7.35 34.60 14.27
CA GLY A 49 -7.84 34.73 15.65
C GLY A 49 -9.30 34.35 15.85
N SER A 50 -10.12 34.32 14.79
CA SER A 50 -11.59 34.22 14.91
C SER A 50 -12.22 33.40 13.78
N GLY A 51 -13.55 33.21 13.85
CA GLY A 51 -14.35 32.61 12.79
C GLY A 51 -14.10 31.12 12.54
N TYR A 52 -13.63 30.40 13.55
CA TYR A 52 -13.44 28.94 13.46
C TYR A 52 -14.77 28.21 13.46
N LYS A 53 -14.99 27.39 12.42
CA LYS A 53 -16.17 26.55 12.28
C LYS A 53 -15.76 25.08 12.40
N LEU A 54 -16.56 24.28 13.10
CA LEU A 54 -16.38 22.84 13.18
C LEU A 54 -16.48 22.24 11.79
N TYR A 55 -15.48 21.42 11.43
CA TYR A 55 -15.44 20.69 10.17
C TYR A 55 -15.82 19.22 10.34
N THR A 56 -15.22 18.54 11.32
CA THR A 56 -15.47 17.11 11.56
C THR A 56 -15.03 16.66 12.95
N ASN A 57 -15.67 15.58 13.42
CA ASN A 57 -15.27 14.83 14.58
C ASN A 57 -14.36 13.67 14.19
N VAL A 58 -13.46 13.26 15.10
CA VAL A 58 -12.47 12.20 14.89
C VAL A 58 -12.35 11.36 16.15
N SER A 59 -12.47 10.04 16.06
CA SER A 59 -12.21 9.15 17.17
C SER A 59 -10.72 9.14 17.55
N ALA A 60 -10.39 9.05 18.84
CA ALA A 60 -9.00 8.90 19.28
C ALA A 60 -8.36 7.56 18.87
N GLU A 61 -9.16 6.58 18.42
CA GLU A 61 -8.69 5.31 17.88
C GLU A 61 -8.25 5.41 16.41
N ASP A 62 -8.65 6.49 15.71
CA ASP A 62 -8.23 6.71 14.33
C ASP A 62 -6.80 7.23 14.27
N TYR A 63 -6.15 7.07 13.10
CA TYR A 63 -4.91 7.78 12.82
C TYR A 63 -5.15 9.29 12.87
N LEU A 64 -4.31 10.00 13.62
CA LEU A 64 -4.50 11.42 13.96
C LEU A 64 -4.05 12.33 12.82
N ARG A 65 -4.76 12.20 11.73
CA ARG A 65 -4.69 13.04 10.53
C ARG A 65 -6.05 13.16 9.86
N ARG A 66 -6.27 14.26 9.18
CA ARG A 66 -7.45 14.45 8.31
C ARG A 66 -7.10 15.26 7.07
N ASN A 67 -7.68 14.82 5.97
CA ASN A 67 -7.71 15.56 4.73
C ASN A 67 -9.06 16.27 4.64
N VAL A 68 -9.00 17.59 4.66
CA VAL A 68 -10.16 18.49 4.77
C VAL A 68 -10.38 19.17 3.43
N SER A 69 -11.57 19.04 2.85
CA SER A 69 -11.96 19.79 1.64
C SER A 69 -12.24 21.24 1.99
N VAL A 70 -11.77 22.15 1.16
CA VAL A 70 -12.01 23.61 1.32
C VAL A 70 -12.36 24.22 -0.03
N PRO A 71 -13.20 25.26 -0.09
CA PRO A 71 -13.76 25.78 -1.36
C PRO A 71 -12.73 26.49 -2.24
N LEU A 72 -11.72 27.15 -1.66
CA LEU A 72 -10.86 28.07 -2.41
C LEU A 72 -9.43 27.54 -2.59
N GLN A 73 -8.89 27.77 -3.80
CA GLN A 73 -7.46 27.66 -4.11
C GLN A 73 -6.72 28.95 -3.71
N LYS A 74 -5.39 28.84 -3.54
CA LYS A 74 -4.49 29.94 -3.21
C LYS A 74 -4.89 30.75 -1.96
N LYS A 75 -5.79 30.20 -1.14
CA LYS A 75 -6.27 30.82 0.11
C LYS A 75 -5.54 30.24 1.30
N LYS A 76 -5.21 31.06 2.29
CA LYS A 76 -4.67 30.63 3.58
C LYS A 76 -5.83 30.21 4.49
N TYR A 77 -5.70 29.04 5.08
CA TYR A 77 -6.62 28.49 6.07
C TYR A 77 -5.88 28.23 7.38
N TYR A 78 -6.55 28.49 8.47
CA TYR A 78 -6.10 28.22 9.84
C TYR A 78 -6.86 27.03 10.37
N VAL A 79 -6.16 26.16 11.10
CA VAL A 79 -6.70 24.91 11.66
C VAL A 79 -6.45 24.91 13.14
N LYS A 80 -7.47 24.55 13.92
CA LYS A 80 -7.36 24.17 15.33
C LYS A 80 -7.86 22.74 15.49
N VAL A 81 -7.32 22.03 16.46
CA VAL A 81 -7.75 20.70 16.88
C VAL A 81 -8.11 20.77 18.35
N GLU A 82 -9.29 20.30 18.69
CA GLU A 82 -9.79 20.22 20.06
C GLU A 82 -9.77 18.75 20.48
N ALA A 83 -9.21 18.46 21.66
CA ALA A 83 -9.32 17.18 22.31
C ALA A 83 -10.53 17.16 23.22
N VAL A 84 -11.28 16.07 23.23
CA VAL A 84 -12.55 15.95 23.96
C VAL A 84 -12.54 14.67 24.78
N ARG A 85 -13.12 14.73 26.00
CA ARG A 85 -13.51 13.58 26.82
C ARG A 85 -14.82 13.88 27.54
N THR A 86 -15.54 12.83 27.89
CA THR A 86 -16.76 12.93 28.72
C THR A 86 -16.48 12.29 30.06
N VAL A 87 -16.84 12.99 31.16
CA VAL A 87 -16.75 12.49 32.52
C VAL A 87 -18.12 12.72 33.17
N SER A 88 -18.75 11.67 33.61
CA SER A 88 -20.10 11.73 34.27
C SER A 88 -21.13 12.55 33.49
N GLY A 89 -21.17 12.36 32.14
CA GLY A 89 -22.10 13.09 31.29
C GLY A 89 -21.64 14.50 30.88
N THR A 90 -20.63 15.07 31.52
CA THR A 90 -20.09 16.40 31.22
C THR A 90 -18.95 16.29 30.21
N GLU A 91 -19.04 17.06 29.13
CA GLU A 91 -17.98 17.16 28.14
C GLU A 91 -16.92 18.17 28.60
N LEU A 92 -15.67 17.71 28.59
CA LEU A 92 -14.47 18.49 28.87
C LEU A 92 -13.61 18.56 27.64
N ALA A 93 -13.09 19.73 27.29
CA ALA A 93 -12.34 19.93 26.06
C ALA A 93 -11.13 20.83 26.23
N SER A 94 -10.10 20.63 25.38
CA SER A 94 -8.91 21.48 25.30
C SER A 94 -8.53 21.73 23.86
N MET A 95 -8.25 22.97 23.52
CA MET A 95 -7.97 23.43 22.15
C MET A 95 -6.48 23.60 21.90
N SER A 96 -6.02 23.23 20.70
CA SER A 96 -4.66 23.49 20.23
C SER A 96 -4.46 24.97 19.88
N THR A 97 -3.20 25.41 19.83
CA THR A 97 -2.83 26.62 19.08
C THR A 97 -3.17 26.44 17.59
N ALA A 98 -3.47 27.56 16.92
CA ALA A 98 -3.77 27.54 15.49
C ALA A 98 -2.50 27.31 14.65
N ARG A 99 -2.61 26.49 13.60
CA ARG A 99 -1.62 26.40 12.54
C ARG A 99 -2.27 26.65 11.18
N SER A 100 -1.48 27.06 10.19
CA SER A 100 -2.04 27.42 8.89
C SER A 100 -1.28 26.79 7.73
N ALA A 101 -1.97 26.67 6.58
CA ALA A 101 -1.36 26.39 5.29
C ALA A 101 -2.13 27.14 4.18
N LYS A 102 -1.41 27.49 3.11
CA LYS A 102 -2.00 28.05 1.90
C LYS A 102 -2.32 26.92 0.93
N THR A 103 -3.55 26.89 0.40
CA THR A 103 -3.93 25.94 -0.64
C THR A 103 -3.22 26.28 -1.95
N ALA A 104 -2.92 25.27 -2.74
CA ALA A 104 -2.27 25.40 -4.04
C ALA A 104 -2.87 24.39 -5.01
N ALA A 105 -2.92 24.74 -6.30
CA ALA A 105 -3.36 23.81 -7.32
C ALA A 105 -2.45 22.58 -7.33
N ALA A 106 -3.03 21.41 -7.34
CA ALA A 106 -2.29 20.19 -7.60
C ALA A 106 -1.99 20.13 -9.09
N LYS A 107 -0.75 20.33 -9.46
CA LYS A 107 -0.27 20.08 -10.82
C LYS A 107 -0.10 18.60 -11.01
N ALA A 108 -0.56 18.05 -12.13
CA ALA A 108 -0.15 16.72 -12.55
C ALA A 108 1.37 16.77 -12.75
N THR A 109 2.13 16.17 -11.81
CA THR A 109 3.58 16.18 -11.87
C THR A 109 4.00 15.06 -12.81
N SER A 110 4.57 15.41 -13.97
CA SER A 110 5.25 14.43 -14.80
C SER A 110 6.44 13.89 -14.01
N THR A 111 6.42 12.61 -13.72
CA THR A 111 7.63 11.92 -13.25
C THR A 111 8.59 11.81 -14.44
N LYS A 112 9.91 11.80 -14.21
CA LYS A 112 10.89 11.56 -15.27
C LYS A 112 10.89 10.09 -15.77
N ALA A 113 9.79 9.37 -15.56
CA ALA A 113 9.64 7.97 -15.91
C ALA A 113 9.52 7.80 -17.41
N LYS A 114 10.20 6.78 -17.95
CA LYS A 114 10.03 6.40 -19.35
C LYS A 114 8.68 5.71 -19.55
N TYR A 115 7.95 6.17 -20.57
CA TYR A 115 6.65 5.63 -20.93
C TYR A 115 6.68 5.09 -22.38
N TYR A 116 6.22 3.86 -22.54
CA TYR A 116 6.13 3.21 -23.86
C TYR A 116 4.72 3.36 -24.43
N LYS A 117 4.51 4.40 -25.24
CA LYS A 117 3.18 4.78 -25.78
C LYS A 117 2.45 3.65 -26.52
N ASN A 118 3.19 2.75 -27.18
CA ASN A 118 2.63 1.66 -27.97
C ASN A 118 3.53 0.42 -27.98
N LYS A 119 3.07 -0.65 -28.64
CA LYS A 119 3.79 -1.93 -28.75
C LYS A 119 5.14 -1.78 -29.47
N LYS A 120 5.24 -0.90 -30.48
CA LYS A 120 6.50 -0.65 -31.22
C LYS A 120 7.53 -0.01 -30.29
N ALA A 121 7.14 1.02 -29.54
CA ALA A 121 8.00 1.66 -28.53
C ALA A 121 8.42 0.68 -27.42
N PHE A 122 7.50 -0.15 -26.91
CA PHE A 122 7.81 -1.19 -25.92
C PHE A 122 8.84 -2.19 -26.44
N LYS A 123 8.69 -2.67 -27.67
CA LYS A 123 9.65 -3.59 -28.29
C LYS A 123 11.03 -2.98 -28.53
N LYS A 124 11.14 -1.66 -28.65
CA LYS A 124 12.42 -0.93 -28.75
C LYS A 124 13.08 -0.69 -27.39
N SER A 125 12.40 -0.95 -26.27
CA SER A 125 12.95 -0.73 -24.92
C SER A 125 14.16 -1.62 -24.64
N THR A 126 15.08 -1.14 -23.82
CA THR A 126 16.24 -1.91 -23.33
C THR A 126 15.77 -3.18 -22.64
N ALA A 127 14.73 -3.10 -21.79
CA ALA A 127 14.14 -4.26 -21.13
C ALA A 127 13.71 -5.37 -22.11
N TYR A 128 13.02 -5.01 -23.18
CA TYR A 128 12.56 -5.99 -24.17
C TYR A 128 13.72 -6.58 -25.00
N LYS A 129 14.70 -5.76 -25.36
CA LYS A 129 15.87 -6.19 -26.17
C LYS A 129 16.81 -7.09 -25.37
N THR A 130 17.15 -6.71 -24.15
CA THR A 130 18.16 -7.39 -23.32
C THR A 130 17.68 -8.75 -22.81
N TYR A 131 16.41 -8.86 -22.38
CA TYR A 131 15.92 -10.04 -21.69
C TYR A 131 15.21 -11.02 -22.65
N LYS A 132 15.97 -11.88 -23.34
CA LYS A 132 15.46 -12.84 -24.35
C LYS A 132 14.31 -13.73 -23.81
N ALA A 133 14.45 -14.27 -22.60
CA ALA A 133 13.41 -15.12 -21.98
C ALA A 133 12.12 -14.34 -21.67
N PHE A 134 12.24 -13.11 -21.19
CA PHE A 134 11.13 -12.18 -20.97
C PHE A 134 10.43 -11.85 -22.30
N ARG A 135 11.19 -11.43 -23.32
CA ARG A 135 10.68 -11.09 -24.66
C ARG A 135 9.80 -12.17 -25.27
N LYS A 136 10.22 -13.45 -25.13
CA LYS A 136 9.48 -14.61 -25.68
C LYS A 136 8.18 -14.91 -24.94
N LYS A 137 7.99 -14.40 -23.72
CA LYS A 137 6.89 -14.81 -22.83
C LYS A 137 5.93 -13.68 -22.48
N VAL A 138 6.37 -12.42 -22.49
CA VAL A 138 5.57 -11.25 -22.13
C VAL A 138 4.46 -10.99 -23.16
N SER A 139 3.26 -10.72 -22.67
CA SER A 139 2.11 -10.29 -23.46
C SER A 139 1.89 -8.79 -23.32
N TYR A 140 2.26 -8.01 -24.33
CA TYR A 140 1.99 -6.58 -24.35
C TYR A 140 0.49 -6.28 -24.23
N ALA A 141 -0.35 -7.00 -24.99
CA ALA A 141 -1.79 -6.77 -25.03
C ALA A 141 -2.49 -7.03 -23.67
N LYS A 142 -1.93 -7.90 -22.83
CA LYS A 142 -2.46 -8.19 -21.47
C LYS A 142 -1.78 -7.38 -20.38
N SER A 143 -0.66 -6.72 -20.68
CA SER A 143 0.03 -5.83 -19.74
C SER A 143 -0.75 -4.54 -19.53
N ILE A 144 -0.55 -3.91 -18.35
CA ILE A 144 -1.29 -2.72 -17.90
C ILE A 144 -0.26 -1.65 -17.55
N VAL A 145 -0.44 -0.41 -18.01
CA VAL A 145 0.41 0.71 -17.63
C VAL A 145 0.26 0.95 -16.12
N MET A 146 1.40 1.11 -15.43
CA MET A 146 1.43 1.27 -13.99
C MET A 146 1.02 2.70 -13.61
N PRO A 147 -0.08 2.88 -12.83
CA PRO A 147 -0.46 4.20 -12.33
C PRO A 147 0.60 4.78 -11.38
N GLY A 148 0.66 6.10 -11.29
CA GLY A 148 1.49 6.80 -10.30
C GLY A 148 2.98 6.89 -10.64
N GLN A 149 3.45 6.25 -11.70
CA GLN A 149 4.85 6.36 -12.13
C GLN A 149 5.09 7.50 -13.12
N ILE A 150 4.13 7.79 -13.98
CA ILE A 150 4.24 8.81 -15.04
C ILE A 150 3.77 10.16 -14.55
N THR A 151 2.58 10.18 -13.97
CA THR A 151 1.98 11.35 -13.32
C THR A 151 1.38 10.91 -12.02
N THR A 152 1.43 11.76 -11.00
CA THR A 152 0.88 11.38 -9.72
C THR A 152 0.22 12.54 -8.98
N ASN A 153 -0.95 12.26 -8.43
CA ASN A 153 -1.71 13.12 -7.55
C ASN A 153 -2.39 12.25 -6.51
N VAL A 154 -2.17 12.52 -5.25
CA VAL A 154 -2.75 11.75 -4.15
C VAL A 154 -3.65 12.68 -3.34
N ALA A 155 -4.96 12.46 -3.43
CA ALA A 155 -5.97 13.23 -2.71
C ALA A 155 -5.80 14.75 -2.82
N GLY A 156 -5.45 15.23 -4.02
CA GLY A 156 -5.23 16.67 -4.29
C GLY A 156 -3.82 17.18 -3.94
N PHE A 157 -2.88 16.31 -3.55
CA PHE A 157 -1.49 16.68 -3.27
C PHE A 157 -0.55 16.15 -4.36
N ASN A 158 0.44 16.97 -4.74
CA ASN A 158 1.47 16.52 -5.67
C ASN A 158 2.43 15.54 -5.02
N VAL A 159 2.73 14.47 -5.73
CA VAL A 159 3.70 13.46 -5.34
C VAL A 159 4.70 13.25 -6.49
N ALA A 160 5.99 13.28 -6.19
CA ALA A 160 7.02 13.20 -7.22
C ALA A 160 7.03 11.83 -7.93
N ARG A 161 6.85 10.76 -7.18
CA ARG A 161 6.80 9.39 -7.69
C ARG A 161 6.16 8.44 -6.68
N MET A 162 5.32 7.54 -7.16
CA MET A 162 4.82 6.41 -6.38
C MET A 162 5.54 5.14 -6.84
N ILE A 163 6.17 4.46 -5.88
CA ILE A 163 6.98 3.27 -6.12
C ILE A 163 6.12 2.03 -5.81
N PRO A 164 5.73 1.22 -6.80
CA PRO A 164 4.89 0.03 -6.59
C PRO A 164 5.67 -1.09 -5.91
N GLN A 165 5.02 -1.83 -5.01
CA GLN A 165 5.64 -2.87 -4.20
C GLN A 165 4.91 -4.21 -4.25
N GLY A 166 3.62 -4.24 -4.00
CA GLY A 166 2.81 -5.44 -3.98
C GLY A 166 1.67 -5.41 -4.98
N ILE A 167 1.21 -6.58 -5.40
CA ILE A 167 0.04 -6.73 -6.29
C ILE A 167 -0.81 -7.91 -5.83
N THR A 168 -2.13 -7.73 -5.87
CA THR A 168 -3.11 -8.81 -5.68
C THR A 168 -4.31 -8.64 -6.59
N VAL A 169 -5.16 -9.65 -6.64
CA VAL A 169 -6.41 -9.64 -7.41
C VAL A 169 -7.59 -9.78 -6.44
N ALA A 170 -8.52 -8.85 -6.48
CA ALA A 170 -9.72 -8.83 -5.67
C ALA A 170 -10.95 -8.58 -6.57
N GLY A 171 -11.76 -9.62 -6.81
CA GLY A 171 -12.90 -9.56 -7.72
C GLY A 171 -12.51 -9.08 -9.11
N ASP A 172 -13.14 -8.03 -9.59
CA ASP A 172 -12.87 -7.42 -10.91
C ASP A 172 -11.65 -6.48 -10.94
N TYR A 173 -10.91 -6.37 -9.84
CA TYR A 173 -9.83 -5.39 -9.70
C TYR A 173 -8.46 -6.05 -9.49
N MET A 174 -7.43 -5.38 -10.00
CA MET A 174 -6.05 -5.51 -9.54
C MET A 174 -5.77 -4.39 -8.55
N LEU A 175 -5.21 -4.74 -7.42
CA LEU A 175 -4.79 -3.82 -6.37
C LEU A 175 -3.27 -3.79 -6.34
N VAL A 176 -2.69 -2.59 -6.43
CA VAL A 176 -1.24 -2.41 -6.39
C VAL A 176 -0.88 -1.46 -5.26
N SER A 177 -0.17 -1.94 -4.26
CA SER A 177 0.37 -1.10 -3.20
C SER A 177 1.58 -0.31 -3.68
N ALA A 178 1.69 0.94 -3.25
CA ALA A 178 2.80 1.82 -3.61
C ALA A 178 3.08 2.84 -2.51
N TYR A 179 4.32 3.30 -2.44
CA TYR A 179 4.72 4.35 -1.50
C TYR A 179 5.33 5.55 -2.21
N ASP A 180 5.29 6.72 -1.56
CA ASP A 180 5.95 7.92 -2.04
C ASP A 180 7.46 7.83 -1.83
N GLY A 181 8.22 7.79 -2.92
CA GLY A 181 9.68 7.72 -2.88
C GLY A 181 10.36 8.91 -2.20
N SER A 182 9.65 10.04 -2.06
CA SER A 182 10.11 11.22 -1.28
C SER A 182 9.66 11.18 0.19
N LYS A 183 8.84 10.20 0.58
CA LYS A 183 8.28 10.03 1.95
C LYS A 183 7.55 11.28 2.47
N THR A 184 6.98 12.07 1.58
CA THR A 184 6.28 13.32 1.94
C THR A 184 4.78 13.13 2.10
N THR A 185 4.24 12.03 1.58
CA THR A 185 2.81 11.70 1.67
C THR A 185 2.61 10.23 2.03
N GLU A 186 1.36 9.88 2.29
CA GLU A 186 0.98 8.52 2.65
C GLU A 186 1.14 7.56 1.47
N SER A 187 1.29 6.28 1.81
CA SER A 187 1.25 5.19 0.85
C SER A 187 -0.15 5.02 0.27
N VAL A 188 -0.25 4.38 -0.89
CA VAL A 188 -1.52 4.19 -1.58
C VAL A 188 -1.71 2.76 -2.05
N ILE A 189 -2.97 2.42 -2.38
CA ILE A 189 -3.30 1.26 -3.17
C ILE A 189 -4.04 1.74 -4.42
N PHE A 190 -3.48 1.49 -5.58
CA PHE A 190 -4.14 1.72 -6.86
C PHE A 190 -5.12 0.59 -7.15
N VAL A 191 -6.37 0.93 -7.44
CA VAL A 191 -7.45 0.00 -7.78
C VAL A 191 -7.70 0.07 -9.28
N ILE A 192 -7.30 -0.97 -10.00
CA ILE A 192 -7.31 -1.02 -11.46
C ILE A 192 -8.35 -2.04 -11.91
N ASN A 193 -9.28 -1.66 -12.78
CA ASN A 193 -10.22 -2.61 -13.36
C ASN A 193 -9.48 -3.54 -14.34
N ARG A 194 -9.61 -4.85 -14.17
CA ARG A 194 -8.90 -5.87 -14.95
C ARG A 194 -9.30 -5.92 -16.42
N LYS A 195 -10.58 -5.65 -16.73
CA LYS A 195 -11.13 -5.68 -18.10
C LYS A 195 -10.72 -4.44 -18.88
N THR A 196 -10.99 -3.26 -18.31
CA THR A 196 -10.72 -1.97 -18.97
C THR A 196 -9.27 -1.50 -18.83
N LYS A 197 -8.51 -2.05 -17.87
CA LYS A 197 -7.12 -1.68 -17.50
C LYS A 197 -6.98 -0.23 -17.03
N LYS A 198 -8.09 0.40 -16.63
CA LYS A 198 -8.13 1.78 -16.14
C LYS A 198 -8.08 1.83 -14.63
N LEU A 199 -7.43 2.84 -14.09
CA LEU A 199 -7.48 3.20 -12.68
C LEU A 199 -8.92 3.63 -12.34
N CYS A 200 -9.53 3.00 -11.31
CA CYS A 200 -10.88 3.31 -10.83
C CYS A 200 -10.83 4.29 -9.65
N THR A 201 -10.00 3.98 -8.68
CA THR A 201 -9.83 4.80 -7.47
C THR A 201 -8.43 4.61 -6.89
N THR A 202 -8.02 5.51 -6.02
CA THR A 202 -6.77 5.40 -5.25
C THR A 202 -7.11 5.40 -3.77
N VAL A 203 -6.79 4.32 -3.07
CA VAL A 203 -6.93 4.23 -1.61
C VAL A 203 -5.71 4.88 -0.97
N VAL A 204 -5.93 5.88 -0.13
CA VAL A 204 -4.88 6.57 0.62
C VAL A 204 -4.78 5.95 1.99
N MET A 205 -3.64 5.37 2.30
CA MET A 205 -3.41 4.69 3.56
C MET A 205 -3.28 5.68 4.73
N PRO A 206 -3.50 5.25 5.98
CA PRO A 206 -3.40 6.16 7.13
C PRO A 206 -1.96 6.55 7.48
N TYR A 207 -0.94 6.00 6.82
CA TYR A 207 0.48 6.18 7.12
C TYR A 207 1.35 6.23 5.87
N ALA A 208 2.55 6.78 6.02
CA ALA A 208 3.63 6.64 5.05
C ALA A 208 4.48 5.41 5.42
N SER A 209 4.50 4.40 4.57
CA SER A 209 5.19 3.12 4.77
C SER A 209 5.67 2.58 3.43
N HIS A 210 6.62 1.65 3.45
CA HIS A 210 7.04 0.93 2.25
C HIS A 210 5.89 0.14 1.59
N LEU A 211 4.94 -0.35 2.41
CA LEU A 211 3.76 -1.10 1.99
C LEU A 211 4.12 -2.31 1.10
N GLY A 212 5.15 -3.08 1.53
CA GLY A 212 5.87 -4.07 0.72
C GLY A 212 5.01 -5.20 0.14
N GLY A 213 3.89 -5.55 0.80
CA GLY A 213 3.02 -6.63 0.33
C GLY A 213 1.54 -6.31 0.44
N ILE A 214 0.75 -6.92 -0.45
CA ILE A 214 -0.71 -6.85 -0.45
C ILE A 214 -1.30 -8.20 -0.85
N ALA A 215 -2.34 -8.65 -0.15
CA ALA A 215 -3.11 -9.86 -0.49
C ALA A 215 -4.61 -9.64 -0.28
N TYR A 216 -5.42 -10.50 -0.90
CA TYR A 216 -6.87 -10.55 -0.75
C TYR A 216 -7.30 -11.96 -0.39
N ASP A 217 -8.08 -12.13 0.67
CA ASP A 217 -8.52 -13.43 1.19
C ASP A 217 -9.96 -13.82 0.81
N GLY A 218 -10.62 -12.98 0.04
CA GLY A 218 -12.05 -13.09 -0.31
C GLY A 218 -12.93 -12.09 0.45
N THR A 219 -12.47 -11.52 1.54
CA THR A 219 -13.19 -10.55 2.39
C THR A 219 -12.35 -9.32 2.69
N ASN A 220 -11.10 -9.53 3.09
CA ASN A 220 -10.19 -8.47 3.55
C ASN A 220 -9.00 -8.29 2.62
N ILE A 221 -8.53 -7.06 2.57
CA ILE A 221 -7.22 -6.71 2.03
C ILE A 221 -6.21 -6.74 3.18
N TRP A 222 -5.14 -7.49 2.98
CA TRP A 222 -4.00 -7.62 3.88
C TRP A 222 -2.84 -6.78 3.37
N VAL A 223 -2.25 -5.98 4.23
CA VAL A 223 -1.11 -5.11 3.91
C VAL A 223 -0.08 -5.14 5.02
N THR A 224 1.11 -4.61 4.74
CA THR A 224 2.22 -4.58 5.69
C THR A 224 2.54 -3.16 6.14
N TYR A 225 2.88 -3.00 7.41
CA TYR A 225 3.48 -1.78 7.95
C TYR A 225 4.56 -2.15 8.96
N GLY A 226 5.82 -1.90 8.60
CA GLY A 226 6.96 -2.32 9.41
C GLY A 226 6.96 -3.84 9.62
N LYS A 227 6.91 -4.25 10.87
CA LYS A 227 6.84 -5.66 11.29
C LYS A 227 5.41 -6.16 11.54
N ASN A 228 4.38 -5.47 11.08
CA ASN A 228 3.00 -5.88 11.34
C ASN A 228 2.24 -6.23 10.07
N LEU A 229 1.39 -7.24 10.16
CA LEU A 229 0.32 -7.50 9.21
C LEU A 229 -0.93 -6.74 9.66
N HIS A 230 -1.52 -6.02 8.72
CA HIS A 230 -2.75 -5.28 8.89
C HIS A 230 -3.82 -5.82 7.95
N SER A 231 -5.07 -5.66 8.34
CA SER A 231 -6.21 -5.97 7.49
C SER A 231 -7.20 -4.82 7.43
N MET A 232 -7.93 -4.73 6.33
CA MET A 232 -9.07 -3.84 6.15
C MET A 232 -10.11 -4.50 5.24
N PRO A 233 -11.42 -4.24 5.43
CA PRO A 233 -12.46 -4.76 4.56
C PRO A 233 -12.25 -4.32 3.11
N PHE A 234 -12.50 -5.22 2.15
CA PHE A 234 -12.42 -4.87 0.74
C PHE A 234 -13.65 -4.11 0.26
N GLU A 235 -14.81 -4.30 0.88
CA GLU A 235 -16.07 -3.74 0.40
C GLU A 235 -16.08 -2.21 0.26
N PRO A 236 -15.58 -1.40 1.22
CA PRO A 236 -15.49 0.05 1.03
C PRO A 236 -14.63 0.44 -0.19
N ILE A 237 -13.57 -0.33 -0.47
CA ILE A 237 -12.69 -0.11 -1.63
C ILE A 237 -13.44 -0.43 -2.92
N ARG A 238 -14.20 -1.52 -2.94
CA ARG A 238 -15.04 -1.92 -4.07
C ARG A 238 -16.10 -0.87 -4.37
N GLN A 239 -16.79 -0.38 -3.34
CA GLN A 239 -17.81 0.68 -3.49
C GLN A 239 -17.20 1.98 -4.03
N ALA A 240 -16.04 2.40 -3.51
CA ALA A 240 -15.35 3.57 -4.03
C ALA A 240 -15.00 3.43 -5.52
N ALA A 241 -14.60 2.23 -5.95
CA ALA A 241 -14.28 1.94 -7.36
C ALA A 241 -15.54 1.94 -8.25
N VAL A 242 -16.65 1.34 -7.80
CA VAL A 242 -17.94 1.32 -8.50
C VAL A 242 -18.50 2.74 -8.65
N ASN A 243 -18.48 3.52 -7.58
CA ASN A 243 -18.97 4.90 -7.54
C ASN A 243 -18.03 5.91 -8.20
N LYS A 244 -16.94 5.43 -8.85
CA LYS A 244 -15.93 6.28 -9.51
C LYS A 244 -15.35 7.36 -8.58
N GLN A 245 -15.31 7.08 -7.28
CA GLN A 245 -14.72 7.96 -6.31
C GLN A 245 -13.21 8.09 -6.59
N LYS A 246 -12.74 9.32 -6.78
CA LYS A 246 -11.35 9.57 -7.19
C LYS A 246 -10.34 9.09 -6.16
N PHE A 247 -10.63 9.27 -4.87
CA PHE A 247 -9.80 8.86 -3.74
C PHE A 247 -10.68 8.30 -2.61
N LEU A 248 -10.19 7.26 -1.94
CA LEU A 248 -10.74 6.75 -0.69
C LEU A 248 -9.68 6.92 0.40
N GLU A 249 -9.94 7.73 1.41
CA GLU A 249 -9.05 7.91 2.56
C GLU A 249 -9.35 6.86 3.63
N ILE A 250 -8.34 6.12 4.05
CA ILE A 250 -8.41 5.21 5.19
C ILE A 250 -7.85 5.89 6.41
N TYR A 251 -8.62 5.93 7.49
CA TYR A 251 -8.21 6.53 8.77
C TYR A 251 -8.05 5.51 9.88
N ARG A 252 -8.60 4.31 9.71
CA ARG A 252 -8.46 3.18 10.64
C ARG A 252 -8.11 1.91 9.88
N ILE A 253 -7.22 1.09 10.45
CA ILE A 253 -6.84 -0.21 9.92
C ILE A 253 -6.60 -1.17 11.08
N ASN A 254 -6.97 -2.43 10.94
CA ASN A 254 -6.77 -3.42 11.99
C ASN A 254 -5.32 -3.89 11.98
N THR A 255 -4.61 -3.74 13.10
CA THR A 255 -3.34 -4.43 13.34
C THR A 255 -3.66 -5.84 13.82
N VAL A 256 -3.26 -6.84 13.05
CA VAL A 256 -3.68 -8.23 13.29
C VAL A 256 -2.59 -9.03 13.98
N CYS A 257 -1.35 -8.92 13.49
CA CYS A 257 -0.29 -9.83 13.92
C CYS A 257 1.09 -9.17 13.75
N PRO A 258 1.94 -9.20 14.81
CA PRO A 258 3.35 -8.88 14.68
C PRO A 258 4.07 -9.99 13.92
N MET A 259 5.10 -9.63 13.17
CA MET A 259 5.98 -10.50 12.43
C MET A 259 7.40 -10.46 13.00
N PRO A 260 8.17 -11.55 12.92
CA PRO A 260 9.55 -11.57 13.40
C PRO A 260 10.46 -10.54 12.71
N GLU A 261 10.17 -10.23 11.43
CA GLU A 261 10.97 -9.32 10.61
C GLU A 261 10.07 -8.33 9.85
N THR A 262 10.66 -7.28 9.30
CA THR A 262 9.97 -6.35 8.38
C THR A 262 9.50 -7.11 7.16
N VAL A 263 8.21 -7.03 6.88
CA VAL A 263 7.54 -7.81 5.83
C VAL A 263 7.68 -7.11 4.49
N SER A 264 8.16 -7.83 3.49
CA SER A 264 8.36 -7.34 2.12
C SER A 264 7.33 -7.88 1.13
N TYR A 265 6.68 -9.01 1.43
CA TYR A 265 5.65 -9.57 0.56
C TYR A 265 4.60 -10.33 1.36
N VAL A 266 3.37 -10.31 0.84
CA VAL A 266 2.22 -11.06 1.38
C VAL A 266 1.49 -11.73 0.23
N SER A 267 0.98 -12.94 0.46
CA SER A 267 0.15 -13.69 -0.47
C SER A 267 -0.94 -14.46 0.27
N TYR A 268 -2.06 -14.70 -0.37
CA TYR A 268 -3.12 -15.58 0.14
C TYR A 268 -3.16 -16.88 -0.66
N TYR A 269 -3.22 -18.00 0.05
CA TYR A 269 -3.39 -19.31 -0.57
C TYR A 269 -4.03 -20.31 0.39
N LYS A 270 -5.14 -20.94 -0.04
CA LYS A 270 -5.84 -21.99 0.69
C LYS A 270 -6.14 -21.66 2.17
N GLY A 271 -6.80 -20.53 2.42
CA GLY A 271 -7.19 -20.11 3.77
C GLY A 271 -6.06 -19.55 4.63
N MET A 272 -4.88 -19.34 4.05
CA MET A 272 -3.70 -18.89 4.76
C MET A 272 -3.12 -17.60 4.17
N ILE A 273 -2.65 -16.72 5.06
CA ILE A 273 -1.80 -15.58 4.73
C ILE A 273 -0.35 -16.04 4.82
N TRP A 274 0.37 -15.90 3.71
CA TRP A 274 1.79 -16.16 3.59
C TRP A 274 2.55 -14.85 3.52
N ALA A 275 3.45 -14.61 4.47
CA ALA A 275 4.19 -13.36 4.56
C ALA A 275 5.66 -13.60 4.85
N GLY A 276 6.54 -12.81 4.25
CA GLY A 276 7.99 -12.97 4.43
C GLY A 276 8.77 -11.70 4.16
N ALA A 277 10.06 -11.76 4.53
CA ALA A 277 11.01 -10.67 4.41
C ALA A 277 11.93 -10.84 3.19
N TYR A 278 12.29 -9.73 2.57
CA TYR A 278 13.37 -9.67 1.60
C TYR A 278 14.73 -9.68 2.29
N ASN A 279 15.67 -10.39 1.71
CA ASN A 279 17.08 -10.21 2.02
C ASN A 279 17.92 -10.54 0.78
N GLU A 280 18.92 -9.74 0.51
CA GLU A 280 19.75 -9.88 -0.68
C GLU A 280 20.71 -11.05 -0.59
N LYS A 281 21.29 -11.28 0.58
CA LYS A 281 22.39 -12.22 0.80
C LYS A 281 21.93 -13.55 1.35
N VAL A 282 21.04 -13.54 2.35
CA VAL A 282 20.63 -14.74 3.08
C VAL A 282 19.19 -15.15 2.80
N LYS A 283 18.93 -16.43 2.96
CA LYS A 283 17.57 -16.98 2.93
C LYS A 283 16.80 -16.53 4.16
N LYS A 284 15.51 -16.20 4.01
CA LYS A 284 14.62 -15.78 5.09
C LYS A 284 13.40 -16.70 5.14
N TYR A 285 12.76 -16.80 6.29
CA TYR A 285 11.53 -17.56 6.41
C TYR A 285 10.34 -16.77 5.85
N MET A 286 9.47 -17.48 5.15
CA MET A 286 8.09 -17.09 4.88
C MET A 286 7.21 -17.83 5.89
N TYR A 287 6.30 -17.11 6.51
CA TYR A 287 5.40 -17.62 7.55
C TYR A 287 4.01 -17.79 6.99
N GLY A 288 3.37 -18.93 7.23
CA GLY A 288 2.01 -19.25 6.84
C GLY A 288 1.08 -19.19 8.04
N TYR A 289 0.16 -18.23 8.02
CA TYR A 289 -0.83 -18.00 9.07
C TYR A 289 -2.21 -18.43 8.60
N GLN A 290 -2.85 -19.31 9.34
CA GLN A 290 -4.25 -19.66 9.13
C GLN A 290 -5.13 -18.51 9.62
N ILE A 291 -6.09 -18.11 8.80
CA ILE A 291 -7.12 -17.17 9.19
C ILE A 291 -8.13 -17.91 10.06
N SER A 292 -8.25 -17.54 11.32
CA SER A 292 -9.15 -18.19 12.29
C SER A 292 -10.55 -17.59 12.29
N ASN A 293 -10.71 -16.35 11.83
CA ASN A 293 -11.99 -15.67 11.74
C ASN A 293 -12.00 -14.81 10.46
N LYS A 294 -12.94 -15.08 9.55
CA LYS A 294 -13.06 -14.38 8.26
C LYS A 294 -13.98 -13.14 8.33
N THR A 295 -14.13 -12.54 9.48
CA THR A 295 -14.87 -11.29 9.65
C THR A 295 -14.05 -10.08 9.20
N THR A 296 -14.60 -8.88 9.38
CA THR A 296 -13.87 -7.62 9.16
C THR A 296 -12.74 -7.38 10.16
N ARG A 297 -12.66 -8.19 11.23
CA ARG A 297 -11.58 -8.20 12.23
C ARG A 297 -10.99 -9.62 12.35
N PRO A 298 -10.28 -10.10 11.33
CA PRO A 298 -9.75 -11.46 11.33
C PRO A 298 -8.63 -11.63 12.34
N THR A 299 -8.46 -12.87 12.82
CA THR A 299 -7.32 -13.29 13.64
C THR A 299 -6.45 -14.28 12.88
N LEU A 300 -5.17 -14.35 13.23
CA LEU A 300 -4.18 -15.18 12.57
C LEU A 300 -3.52 -16.15 13.57
N LYS A 301 -3.40 -17.43 13.18
CA LYS A 301 -2.65 -18.45 13.92
C LYS A 301 -1.49 -18.96 13.06
N LEU A 302 -0.25 -18.79 13.52
CA LEU A 302 0.92 -19.34 12.84
C LEU A 302 0.82 -20.86 12.72
N LYS A 303 0.95 -21.40 11.52
CA LYS A 303 0.91 -22.85 11.23
C LYS A 303 2.18 -23.35 10.58
N HIS A 304 2.78 -22.55 9.70
CA HIS A 304 3.89 -23.00 8.88
C HIS A 304 4.98 -21.94 8.78
N ARG A 305 6.19 -22.42 8.57
CA ARG A 305 7.31 -21.62 8.12
C ARG A 305 8.05 -22.35 7.00
N MET A 306 8.48 -21.62 6.00
CA MET A 306 9.21 -22.14 4.85
C MET A 306 10.44 -21.29 4.58
N LEU A 307 11.62 -21.91 4.50
CA LEU A 307 12.85 -21.18 4.16
C LEU A 307 12.84 -20.85 2.67
N MET A 308 12.80 -19.55 2.36
CA MET A 308 12.70 -19.01 1.00
C MET A 308 14.07 -18.69 0.41
N PRO A 309 14.19 -18.71 -0.92
CA PRO A 309 15.38 -18.19 -1.58
C PRO A 309 15.63 -16.73 -1.18
N ASN A 310 16.91 -16.32 -1.14
CA ASN A 310 17.25 -14.91 -1.02
C ASN A 310 16.65 -14.08 -2.17
N ARG A 311 16.56 -12.77 -2.00
CA ARG A 311 16.02 -11.81 -2.98
C ARG A 311 14.54 -12.00 -3.34
N THR A 312 13.76 -12.71 -2.51
CA THR A 312 12.31 -12.88 -2.71
C THR A 312 11.58 -11.58 -2.41
N GLN A 313 10.85 -11.05 -3.42
CA GLN A 313 10.03 -9.82 -3.35
C GLN A 313 8.55 -10.06 -3.58
N GLY A 314 8.18 -11.25 -4.03
CA GLY A 314 6.78 -11.59 -4.23
C GLY A 314 6.60 -13.09 -4.40
N VAL A 315 5.46 -13.58 -3.95
CA VAL A 315 5.07 -14.99 -4.03
C VAL A 315 3.61 -15.09 -4.45
N THR A 316 3.32 -16.02 -5.33
CA THR A 316 1.94 -16.40 -5.66
C THR A 316 1.88 -17.92 -5.90
N PHE A 317 0.68 -18.50 -5.78
CA PHE A 317 0.49 -19.93 -5.91
C PHE A 317 -0.46 -20.25 -7.07
N THR A 318 -0.15 -21.30 -7.83
CA THR A 318 -1.09 -21.87 -8.80
C THR A 318 -2.18 -22.67 -8.06
N LYS A 319 -3.29 -22.94 -8.74
CA LYS A 319 -4.33 -23.83 -8.20
C LYS A 319 -3.80 -25.21 -7.82
N THR A 320 -2.77 -25.71 -8.51
CA THR A 320 -2.13 -27.01 -8.28
C THR A 320 -1.02 -26.97 -7.23
N GLY A 321 -0.83 -25.85 -6.53
CA GLY A 321 0.14 -25.70 -5.44
C GLY A 321 1.58 -25.42 -5.86
N LYS A 322 1.87 -25.20 -7.16
CA LYS A 322 3.16 -24.65 -7.56
C LYS A 322 3.28 -23.22 -7.03
N MET A 323 4.45 -22.89 -6.53
CA MET A 323 4.76 -21.54 -6.02
C MET A 323 5.60 -20.78 -7.06
N ILE A 324 5.15 -19.59 -7.45
CA ILE A 324 5.84 -18.70 -8.37
C ILE A 324 6.40 -17.54 -7.56
N VAL A 325 7.71 -17.35 -7.63
CA VAL A 325 8.49 -16.43 -6.80
C VAL A 325 9.13 -15.36 -7.67
N SER A 326 8.87 -14.10 -7.37
CA SER A 326 9.58 -12.95 -7.90
C SER A 326 10.86 -12.72 -7.08
N ARG A 327 12.02 -12.81 -7.73
CA ARG A 327 13.32 -12.56 -7.11
C ARG A 327 14.00 -11.39 -7.79
N SER A 328 14.34 -10.39 -7.01
CA SER A 328 14.76 -9.08 -7.51
C SER A 328 16.22 -8.75 -7.24
N CYS A 329 16.84 -8.14 -8.24
CA CYS A 329 17.98 -7.25 -8.03
C CYS A 329 17.41 -5.85 -7.81
N GLN A 330 17.57 -5.30 -6.61
CA GLN A 330 17.07 -3.96 -6.26
C GLN A 330 17.96 -2.82 -6.76
N SER A 331 18.98 -3.11 -7.53
CA SER A 331 19.87 -2.08 -8.08
C SER A 331 19.43 -1.64 -9.46
N ALA A 332 19.12 -0.36 -9.63
CA ALA A 332 18.85 0.25 -10.92
C ALA A 332 20.00 -0.01 -11.94
N LYS A 333 21.24 -0.04 -11.46
CA LYS A 333 22.46 -0.26 -12.24
C LYS A 333 22.96 -1.71 -12.21
N ASN A 334 22.24 -2.62 -11.54
CA ASN A 334 22.58 -4.05 -11.40
C ASN A 334 24.03 -4.34 -10.98
N LYS A 335 24.55 -3.58 -10.03
CA LYS A 335 25.93 -3.73 -9.53
C LYS A 335 26.25 -5.09 -8.90
N SER A 336 25.21 -5.84 -8.44
CA SER A 336 25.37 -7.14 -7.78
C SER A 336 25.59 -8.31 -8.76
N GLY A 337 25.48 -8.10 -10.08
CA GLY A 337 25.54 -9.18 -11.07
C GLY A 337 24.35 -10.15 -11.04
N PHE A 338 23.47 -10.08 -10.05
CA PHE A 338 22.30 -10.95 -10.00
C PHE A 338 21.27 -10.55 -11.03
N MET A 339 20.87 -11.49 -11.88
CA MET A 339 19.77 -11.26 -12.82
C MET A 339 18.42 -11.55 -12.18
N SER A 340 17.60 -10.51 -12.07
CA SER A 340 16.20 -10.63 -11.64
C SER A 340 15.47 -11.73 -12.40
N CYS A 341 14.66 -12.50 -11.68
CA CYS A 341 13.99 -13.67 -12.27
C CYS A 341 12.64 -13.96 -11.62
N VAL A 342 11.84 -14.73 -12.34
CA VAL A 342 10.66 -15.43 -11.82
C VAL A 342 11.01 -16.91 -11.78
N ASP A 343 11.06 -17.45 -10.58
CA ASP A 343 11.32 -18.86 -10.32
C ASP A 343 10.01 -19.60 -9.99
N THR A 344 9.85 -20.80 -10.51
CA THR A 344 8.74 -21.68 -10.16
C THR A 344 9.25 -22.86 -9.35
N TYR A 345 8.62 -23.09 -8.20
CA TYR A 345 8.91 -24.17 -7.28
C TYR A 345 7.72 -25.12 -7.16
N LYS A 346 8.00 -26.39 -6.88
CA LYS A 346 7.04 -27.38 -6.38
C LYS A 346 7.37 -27.65 -4.91
N PRO A 347 6.73 -26.95 -3.96
CA PRO A 347 6.92 -27.22 -2.54
C PRO A 347 6.49 -28.65 -2.21
N THR A 348 7.16 -29.26 -1.25
CA THR A 348 6.72 -30.53 -0.68
C THR A 348 6.02 -30.29 0.64
N TRP A 349 4.91 -30.99 0.83
CA TRP A 349 4.23 -31.08 2.11
C TRP A 349 4.67 -32.38 2.77
N ASN A 350 5.25 -32.30 3.96
CA ASN A 350 5.65 -33.45 4.73
C ASN A 350 5.37 -33.19 6.22
N PHE A 351 4.59 -34.09 6.86
CA PHE A 351 4.23 -34.03 8.28
C PHE A 351 3.80 -32.63 8.76
N GLY A 352 2.89 -32.01 8.03
CA GLY A 352 2.40 -30.66 8.37
C GLY A 352 3.37 -29.50 8.10
N LYS A 353 4.51 -29.74 7.45
CA LYS A 353 5.51 -28.71 7.14
C LYS A 353 5.66 -28.52 5.62
N TYR A 354 5.66 -27.28 5.18
CA TYR A 354 6.05 -26.94 3.80
C TYR A 354 7.56 -26.76 3.72
N SER A 355 8.17 -27.31 2.65
CA SER A 355 9.60 -27.15 2.41
C SER A 355 9.94 -27.03 0.93
N LEU A 356 11.06 -26.37 0.65
CA LEU A 356 11.69 -26.34 -0.67
C LEU A 356 12.94 -27.21 -0.66
N LYS A 357 12.81 -28.46 -1.12
CA LYS A 357 13.95 -29.36 -1.31
C LYS A 357 14.91 -28.79 -2.38
N LYS A 358 16.13 -29.30 -2.45
CA LYS A 358 17.18 -28.86 -3.39
C LYS A 358 16.70 -28.84 -4.86
N ASN A 359 15.90 -29.79 -5.28
CA ASN A 359 15.35 -29.94 -6.63
C ASN A 359 13.92 -29.37 -6.79
N ALA A 360 13.39 -28.60 -5.82
CA ALA A 360 12.05 -28.04 -5.88
C ALA A 360 11.89 -26.98 -7.00
N ARG A 361 12.96 -26.30 -7.39
CA ARG A 361 12.92 -25.31 -8.47
C ARG A 361 12.78 -26.00 -9.82
N LYS A 362 11.66 -25.75 -10.50
CA LYS A 362 11.31 -26.37 -11.78
C LYS A 362 11.59 -25.50 -13.00
N LYS A 363 11.58 -24.17 -12.81
CA LYS A 363 11.77 -23.22 -13.91
C LYS A 363 12.29 -21.88 -13.43
N THR A 364 13.10 -21.22 -14.25
CA THR A 364 13.57 -19.86 -14.06
C THR A 364 13.35 -19.07 -15.35
N VAL A 365 12.78 -17.87 -15.22
CA VAL A 365 12.61 -16.91 -16.31
C VAL A 365 13.28 -15.61 -15.91
N LYS A 366 14.37 -15.24 -16.58
CA LYS A 366 15.05 -13.96 -16.38
C LYS A 366 14.13 -12.83 -16.85
N VAL A 367 13.97 -11.79 -16.02
CA VAL A 367 13.11 -10.63 -16.26
C VAL A 367 13.88 -9.33 -16.00
N PRO A 368 13.39 -8.17 -16.44
CA PRO A 368 13.99 -6.88 -16.12
C PRO A 368 14.17 -6.69 -14.62
N SER A 369 15.18 -5.93 -14.22
CA SER A 369 15.54 -5.68 -12.82
C SER A 369 14.47 -4.89 -12.07
N MET A 370 14.57 -4.91 -10.73
CA MET A 370 13.66 -4.22 -9.83
C MET A 370 12.21 -4.70 -9.95
N ASN A 371 12.03 -6.01 -10.18
CA ASN A 371 10.74 -6.67 -10.13
C ASN A 371 10.32 -6.91 -8.68
N GLU A 372 9.05 -6.66 -8.39
CA GLU A 372 8.46 -6.67 -7.06
C GLU A 372 7.34 -7.72 -6.95
N GLY A 373 6.18 -7.34 -6.49
CA GLY A 373 5.04 -8.22 -6.29
C GLY A 373 4.60 -8.97 -7.55
N ILE A 374 4.02 -10.15 -7.33
CA ILE A 374 3.56 -11.06 -8.38
C ILE A 374 2.19 -11.65 -8.00
N ALA A 375 1.26 -11.72 -8.95
CA ALA A 375 -0.07 -12.28 -8.74
C ALA A 375 -0.58 -13.06 -9.95
N ILE A 376 -1.40 -14.08 -9.72
CA ILE A 376 -2.10 -14.81 -10.78
C ILE A 376 -3.52 -14.27 -10.94
N CYS A 377 -3.93 -14.05 -12.19
CA CYS A 377 -5.29 -13.70 -12.55
C CYS A 377 -5.73 -14.51 -13.77
N GLY A 378 -6.64 -15.45 -13.59
CA GLY A 378 -7.04 -16.39 -14.63
C GLY A 378 -5.86 -17.19 -15.16
N SER A 379 -5.67 -17.19 -16.46
CA SER A 379 -4.57 -17.89 -17.14
C SER A 379 -3.25 -17.09 -17.20
N TYR A 380 -3.20 -15.89 -16.60
CA TYR A 380 -2.04 -15.01 -16.64
C TYR A 380 -1.44 -14.77 -15.25
N THR A 381 -0.13 -14.67 -15.21
CA THR A 381 0.64 -14.17 -14.07
C THR A 381 1.09 -12.74 -14.38
N TYR A 382 0.89 -11.85 -13.43
CA TYR A 382 1.21 -10.44 -13.51
C TYR A 382 2.37 -10.12 -12.57
N LEU A 383 3.34 -9.35 -13.06
CA LEU A 383 4.54 -8.95 -12.36
C LEU A 383 4.69 -7.43 -12.43
N ILE A 384 4.93 -6.79 -11.29
CA ILE A 384 5.16 -5.35 -11.21
C ILE A 384 6.65 -5.05 -11.07
N TYR A 385 7.02 -3.79 -11.31
CA TYR A 385 8.39 -3.30 -11.27
C TYR A 385 8.41 -1.90 -10.67
N GLU A 386 9.36 -1.63 -9.80
CA GLU A 386 9.62 -0.28 -9.32
C GLU A 386 10.56 0.52 -10.23
N SER A 387 11.21 -0.13 -11.18
CA SER A 387 12.28 0.42 -12.02
C SER A 387 11.93 1.70 -12.77
N CYS A 388 10.66 1.89 -13.18
CA CYS A 388 10.25 3.11 -13.86
C CYS A 388 10.20 4.34 -12.93
N ALA A 389 10.12 4.14 -11.63
CA ALA A 389 10.19 5.22 -10.65
C ALA A 389 11.63 5.76 -10.44
N PHE A 390 12.63 5.10 -11.01
CA PHE A 390 14.04 5.46 -10.93
C PHE A 390 14.55 5.88 -12.30
N TYR A 391 14.80 7.17 -12.48
CA TYR A 391 15.18 7.76 -13.78
C TYR A 391 16.51 7.24 -14.35
N ASP A 392 17.41 6.73 -13.49
CA ASP A 392 18.71 6.16 -13.82
C ASP A 392 18.69 4.65 -14.05
N CYS A 393 17.52 4.03 -14.02
CA CYS A 393 17.39 2.60 -14.28
C CYS A 393 17.72 2.26 -15.73
N VAL A 394 18.60 1.29 -15.93
CA VAL A 394 19.07 0.86 -17.26
C VAL A 394 17.93 0.22 -18.08
N ALA A 395 17.03 -0.49 -17.44
CA ALA A 395 15.94 -1.22 -18.12
C ALA A 395 14.57 -0.90 -17.48
N PRO A 396 14.11 0.37 -17.48
CA PRO A 396 12.89 0.77 -16.81
C PRO A 396 11.67 0.09 -17.42
N MET A 397 10.72 -0.31 -16.56
CA MET A 397 9.47 -0.96 -16.95
C MET A 397 8.27 -0.13 -16.46
N ASP A 398 7.53 0.46 -17.39
CA ASP A 398 6.41 1.37 -17.13
C ASP A 398 5.08 0.66 -16.83
N ARG A 399 5.08 -0.68 -16.75
CA ARG A 399 3.84 -1.46 -16.72
C ARG A 399 3.92 -2.72 -15.89
N ILE A 400 2.75 -3.13 -15.42
CA ILE A 400 2.47 -4.46 -14.90
C ILE A 400 2.55 -5.42 -16.08
N THR A 401 3.55 -6.28 -16.14
CA THR A 401 3.73 -7.21 -17.26
C THR A 401 2.94 -8.49 -17.05
N ALA A 402 2.35 -9.01 -18.12
CA ALA A 402 1.54 -10.23 -18.11
C ALA A 402 2.24 -11.37 -18.86
N PHE A 403 2.20 -12.57 -18.25
CA PHE A 403 2.71 -13.82 -18.83
C PHE A 403 1.62 -14.88 -18.81
N LYS A 404 1.47 -15.70 -19.87
CA LYS A 404 0.66 -16.93 -19.72
C LYS A 404 1.28 -17.79 -18.63
N THR A 405 0.52 -18.09 -17.56
CA THR A 405 1.03 -18.82 -16.38
C THR A 405 1.72 -20.13 -16.77
N LYS A 406 1.15 -20.93 -17.69
CA LYS A 406 1.75 -22.17 -18.19
C LYS A 406 3.12 -21.98 -18.87
N LYS A 407 3.47 -20.77 -19.32
CA LYS A 407 4.78 -20.48 -19.92
C LYS A 407 5.87 -20.18 -18.90
N ILE A 408 5.51 -19.93 -17.65
CA ILE A 408 6.44 -19.56 -16.58
C ILE A 408 6.39 -20.51 -15.37
N SER A 409 5.33 -21.33 -15.25
CA SER A 409 5.16 -22.34 -14.17
C SER A 409 5.55 -23.76 -14.61
#